data_aad81870746c9aebdfc8c62c2bf4b6c0
#
_entry.id   aad81870746c9aebdfc8c62c2bf4b6c0
#
_cell.length_a   1.000
_cell.length_b   1.000
_cell.length_c   1.000
_cell.angle_alpha   90.00
_cell.angle_beta   90.00
_cell.angle_gamma   90.00
#
_symmetry.space_group_name_H-M   'P 1'
#
loop_
_entity.id
_entity.type
_entity.pdbx_description
1 polymer ?
#
loop_
_entity_poly.entity_id
_entity_poly.type
_entity_poly.pdbx_seq_one_letter_code
_entity_poly.pdbx_strand_id
1 'polypeptide(L)'
;MLCKEFSLPYRGYSMNKVDNKYTNMRVEFHILQSFPVTCLNRDDVGAPKTAIVGGVTRARVSSQCWKRAIRLALHEISGVELGVRTKALSLLVANACKEEGASEEQAKTCGDKIERIFIKESNKKTEDNSQEESEETKTDTLLFLAPSEVKLLAQKFKEVNFDANKLIIQKDAKKKAKELTDIIGKSKYAQTETLDGLDIALFGRMVAQAPSMDVEAATSFSHAISTHRAVNEVEFFTAVADFGQEQ
;
A
#
# COMPACT_ATOMS: atom_id res chain seq x y z
N MET A 1 2.06 -32.08 -10.63
CA MET A 1 2.14 -31.21 -11.81
C MET A 1 3.30 -30.26 -11.53
N LEU A 2 4.43 -30.42 -12.23
CA LEU A 2 5.71 -29.81 -11.91
C LEU A 2 5.68 -28.32 -12.29
N CYS A 3 5.86 -27.43 -11.29
CA CYS A 3 6.25 -26.05 -11.54
C CYS A 3 7.68 -26.07 -12.11
N LYS A 4 7.81 -25.67 -13.36
CA LYS A 4 9.14 -25.33 -13.90
C LYS A 4 9.56 -24.00 -13.30
N GLU A 5 10.66 -24.01 -12.56
CA GLU A 5 11.35 -22.80 -12.16
C GLU A 5 11.81 -22.03 -13.40
N PHE A 6 11.21 -20.87 -13.62
CA PHE A 6 11.73 -19.90 -14.58
C PHE A 6 12.72 -18.99 -13.84
N SER A 7 13.98 -19.39 -13.83
CA SER A 7 15.06 -18.48 -13.46
C SER A 7 15.38 -17.61 -14.68
N LEU A 8 14.95 -16.35 -14.66
CA LEU A 8 15.41 -15.36 -15.61
C LEU A 8 16.77 -14.83 -15.16
N PRO A 9 17.79 -14.81 -16.05
CA PRO A 9 19.08 -14.23 -15.70
C PRO A 9 18.93 -12.71 -15.58
N TYR A 10 19.17 -12.20 -14.38
CA TYR A 10 19.22 -10.76 -14.09
C TYR A 10 20.49 -10.19 -14.76
N ARG A 11 20.34 -9.53 -15.90
CA ARG A 11 21.34 -8.63 -16.45
C ARG A 11 20.93 -7.20 -16.09
N GLY A 12 21.80 -6.51 -15.35
CA GLY A 12 21.65 -5.08 -15.10
C GLY A 12 21.45 -4.32 -16.41
N TYR A 13 20.29 -3.68 -16.54
CA TYR A 13 19.96 -2.86 -17.70
C TYR A 13 20.31 -1.41 -17.43
N SER A 14 21.26 -0.89 -18.21
CA SER A 14 21.46 0.53 -18.42
C SER A 14 20.25 1.07 -19.21
N MET A 15 19.59 2.09 -18.69
CA MET A 15 18.45 2.76 -19.36
C MET A 15 18.89 3.70 -20.50
N ASN A 16 19.63 3.19 -21.47
CA ASN A 16 19.60 3.77 -22.81
C ASN A 16 18.31 3.28 -23.44
N LYS A 17 17.53 4.17 -24.13
CA LYS A 17 16.27 3.86 -24.83
C LYS A 17 16.22 2.40 -25.26
N VAL A 18 15.76 1.55 -24.38
CA VAL A 18 15.53 0.15 -24.69
C VAL A 18 14.31 0.16 -25.58
N ASP A 19 14.49 -0.28 -26.82
CA ASP A 19 13.36 -0.67 -27.67
C ASP A 19 12.61 -1.77 -26.89
N ASN A 20 11.64 -1.33 -26.09
CA ASN A 20 10.87 -2.25 -25.29
C ASN A 20 9.92 -2.98 -26.23
N LYS A 21 10.32 -4.19 -26.63
CA LYS A 21 9.53 -5.06 -27.51
C LYS A 21 8.14 -5.39 -26.97
N TYR A 22 7.88 -5.07 -25.72
CA TYR A 22 6.59 -5.26 -25.04
C TYR A 22 5.76 -3.97 -24.99
N THR A 23 6.22 -2.87 -25.59
CA THR A 23 5.44 -1.63 -25.67
C THR A 23 4.10 -1.90 -26.35
N ASN A 24 3.00 -1.45 -25.73
CA ASN A 24 1.63 -1.68 -26.18
C ASN A 24 1.16 -3.15 -26.16
N MET A 25 1.92 -4.05 -25.51
CA MET A 25 1.45 -5.41 -25.30
C MET A 25 0.39 -5.42 -24.18
N ARG A 26 -0.74 -6.08 -24.46
CA ARG A 26 -1.75 -6.41 -23.49
C ARG A 26 -1.66 -7.90 -23.14
N VAL A 27 -1.62 -8.21 -21.86
CA VAL A 27 -1.63 -9.59 -21.36
C VAL A 27 -2.92 -9.81 -20.58
N GLU A 28 -3.65 -10.86 -20.91
CA GLU A 28 -4.90 -11.23 -20.25
C GLU A 28 -4.75 -12.60 -19.60
N PHE A 29 -5.17 -12.71 -18.34
CA PHE A 29 -5.22 -13.97 -17.60
C PHE A 29 -6.66 -14.38 -17.40
N HIS A 30 -7.04 -15.52 -17.96
CA HIS A 30 -8.34 -16.16 -17.76
C HIS A 30 -8.12 -17.40 -16.89
N ILE A 31 -8.62 -17.37 -15.65
CA ILE A 31 -8.35 -18.40 -14.66
C ILE A 31 -9.66 -19.04 -14.23
N LEU A 32 -9.76 -20.35 -14.42
CA LEU A 32 -10.82 -21.19 -13.88
C LEU A 32 -10.22 -22.14 -12.85
N GLN A 33 -10.72 -22.09 -11.62
CA GLN A 33 -10.18 -22.88 -10.52
C GLN A 33 -11.29 -23.44 -9.66
N SER A 34 -11.15 -24.71 -9.27
CA SER A 34 -12.02 -25.33 -8.26
C SER A 34 -11.45 -25.13 -6.86
N PHE A 35 -12.34 -24.96 -5.89
CA PHE A 35 -12.01 -24.89 -4.48
C PHE A 35 -12.84 -25.90 -3.70
N PRO A 36 -12.33 -26.44 -2.59
CA PRO A 36 -13.15 -27.15 -1.64
C PRO A 36 -14.20 -26.21 -1.04
N VAL A 37 -15.17 -26.75 -0.31
CA VAL A 37 -16.16 -25.95 0.42
C VAL A 37 -15.44 -24.98 1.34
N THR A 38 -15.54 -23.69 1.04
CA THR A 38 -14.83 -22.65 1.77
C THR A 38 -15.43 -21.27 1.52
N CYS A 39 -15.24 -20.36 2.45
CA CYS A 39 -15.58 -18.95 2.30
C CYS A 39 -14.32 -18.14 1.99
N LEU A 40 -14.04 -17.91 0.71
CA LEU A 40 -12.83 -17.19 0.26
C LEU A 40 -12.86 -15.70 0.56
N ASN A 41 -14.04 -15.07 0.66
CA ASN A 41 -14.15 -13.64 0.90
C ASN A 41 -15.43 -13.30 1.66
N ARG A 42 -15.28 -12.58 2.76
CA ARG A 42 -16.37 -12.14 3.63
C ARG A 42 -16.64 -10.65 3.44
N ASP A 43 -17.83 -10.22 3.76
CA ASP A 43 -18.21 -8.81 3.90
C ASP A 43 -17.87 -8.27 5.30
N ASP A 44 -18.30 -7.04 5.58
CA ASP A 44 -17.99 -6.34 6.82
C ASP A 44 -18.75 -6.92 8.05
N VAL A 45 -19.82 -7.67 7.80
CA VAL A 45 -20.56 -8.38 8.85
C VAL A 45 -20.15 -9.85 8.97
N GLY A 46 -19.15 -10.28 8.22
CA GLY A 46 -18.60 -11.63 8.26
C GLY A 46 -19.32 -12.65 7.36
N ALA A 47 -20.34 -12.25 6.61
CA ALA A 47 -21.04 -13.13 5.68
C ALA A 47 -20.25 -13.35 4.37
N PRO A 48 -20.40 -14.51 3.70
CA PRO A 48 -19.78 -14.75 2.40
C PRO A 48 -20.23 -13.71 1.37
N LYS A 49 -19.28 -13.08 0.67
CA LYS A 49 -19.61 -12.13 -0.40
C LYS A 49 -20.27 -12.81 -1.57
N THR A 50 -21.37 -12.23 -2.04
CA THR A 50 -22.14 -12.73 -3.20
C THR A 50 -22.33 -11.61 -4.24
N ALA A 51 -22.78 -12.00 -5.41
CA ALA A 51 -23.25 -11.12 -6.47
C ALA A 51 -24.36 -11.81 -7.26
N ILE A 52 -25.30 -11.04 -7.79
CA ILE A 52 -26.33 -11.57 -8.71
C ILE A 52 -25.81 -11.44 -10.13
N VAL A 53 -25.59 -12.58 -10.78
CA VAL A 53 -25.12 -12.62 -12.16
C VAL A 53 -25.95 -13.64 -12.92
N GLY A 54 -26.56 -13.21 -14.04
CA GLY A 54 -27.47 -14.05 -14.81
C GLY A 54 -28.75 -14.43 -14.06
N GLY A 55 -29.23 -13.52 -13.17
CA GLY A 55 -30.45 -13.72 -12.38
C GLY A 55 -30.31 -14.67 -11.19
N VAL A 56 -29.12 -15.18 -10.90
CA VAL A 56 -28.87 -16.08 -9.77
C VAL A 56 -27.75 -15.56 -8.86
N THR A 57 -27.87 -15.89 -7.57
CA THR A 57 -26.82 -15.59 -6.58
C THR A 57 -25.61 -16.47 -6.83
N ARG A 58 -24.44 -15.86 -6.88
CA ARG A 58 -23.14 -16.50 -7.06
C ARG A 58 -22.16 -16.07 -5.98
N ALA A 59 -21.23 -16.93 -5.60
CA ALA A 59 -20.13 -16.56 -4.72
C ALA A 59 -19.21 -15.58 -5.44
N ARG A 60 -18.70 -14.60 -4.70
CA ARG A 60 -17.82 -13.56 -5.23
C ARG A 60 -16.55 -13.42 -4.41
N VAL A 61 -15.43 -13.37 -5.10
CA VAL A 61 -14.18 -12.89 -4.53
C VAL A 61 -13.88 -11.52 -5.12
N SER A 62 -13.79 -10.51 -4.29
CA SER A 62 -13.60 -9.14 -4.74
C SER A 62 -12.21 -8.90 -5.34
N SER A 63 -12.11 -7.97 -6.28
CA SER A 63 -10.83 -7.58 -6.87
C SER A 63 -9.81 -7.12 -5.83
N GLN A 64 -10.26 -6.47 -4.75
CA GLN A 64 -9.37 -6.05 -3.64
C GLN A 64 -8.77 -7.25 -2.90
N CYS A 65 -9.54 -8.34 -2.73
CA CYS A 65 -9.05 -9.57 -2.12
C CYS A 65 -7.92 -10.17 -2.94
N TRP A 66 -8.11 -10.28 -4.26
CA TRP A 66 -7.09 -10.75 -5.19
C TRP A 66 -5.85 -9.86 -5.19
N LYS A 67 -6.03 -8.55 -5.33
CA LYS A 67 -4.91 -7.60 -5.32
C LYS A 67 -4.07 -7.72 -4.05
N ARG A 68 -4.72 -7.91 -2.89
CA ARG A 68 -3.99 -8.10 -1.63
C ARG A 68 -3.17 -9.39 -1.64
N ALA A 69 -3.76 -10.51 -2.07
CA ALA A 69 -3.07 -11.80 -2.11
C ALA A 69 -1.87 -11.75 -3.08
N ILE A 70 -2.06 -11.20 -4.28
CA ILE A 70 -0.98 -11.05 -5.26
C ILE A 70 0.13 -10.16 -4.72
N ARG A 71 -0.20 -9.01 -4.10
CA ARG A 71 0.82 -8.13 -3.53
C ARG A 71 1.65 -8.82 -2.45
N LEU A 72 1.04 -9.66 -1.62
CA LEU A 72 1.78 -10.42 -0.61
C LEU A 72 2.70 -11.46 -1.26
N ALA A 73 2.23 -12.14 -2.30
CA ALA A 73 3.03 -13.11 -3.04
C ALA A 73 4.19 -12.46 -3.83
N LEU A 74 4.04 -11.20 -4.26
CA LEU A 74 5.13 -10.48 -4.93
C LEU A 74 6.37 -10.31 -4.03
N HIS A 75 6.24 -10.33 -2.70
CA HIS A 75 7.38 -10.30 -1.79
C HIS A 75 8.28 -11.54 -1.88
N GLU A 76 7.80 -12.62 -2.47
CA GLU A 76 8.56 -13.86 -2.68
C GLU A 76 9.42 -13.80 -3.96
N ILE A 77 9.19 -12.79 -4.81
CA ILE A 77 9.94 -12.63 -6.06
C ILE A 77 11.23 -11.86 -5.79
N SER A 78 12.36 -12.51 -6.01
CA SER A 78 13.68 -11.90 -5.84
C SER A 78 13.93 -10.79 -6.86
N GLY A 79 14.63 -9.73 -6.44
CA GLY A 79 15.02 -8.62 -7.32
C GLY A 79 13.93 -7.61 -7.64
N VAL A 80 12.81 -7.65 -6.91
CA VAL A 80 11.71 -6.68 -7.02
C VAL A 80 11.54 -5.97 -5.69
N GLU A 81 11.60 -4.65 -5.70
CA GLU A 81 11.25 -3.84 -4.55
C GLU A 81 9.79 -3.40 -4.64
N LEU A 82 9.09 -3.53 -3.53
CA LEU A 82 7.67 -3.22 -3.42
C LEU A 82 7.45 -1.98 -2.56
N GLY A 83 6.35 -1.30 -2.78
CA GLY A 83 5.94 -0.18 -1.97
C GLY A 83 5.55 -0.59 -0.54
N VAL A 84 5.74 0.32 0.39
CA VAL A 84 5.33 0.17 1.78
C VAL A 84 3.96 0.80 1.97
N ARG A 85 2.98 -0.01 2.38
CA ARG A 85 1.64 0.44 2.69
C ARG A 85 1.45 0.55 4.20
N THR A 86 1.43 1.75 4.72
CA THR A 86 1.45 2.00 6.16
C THR A 86 0.51 3.11 6.59
N LYS A 87 0.11 3.07 7.86
CA LYS A 87 -0.47 4.19 8.60
C LYS A 87 0.57 4.93 9.44
N ALA A 88 1.72 4.31 9.69
CA ALA A 88 2.81 4.87 10.49
C ALA A 88 3.83 5.58 9.58
N LEU A 89 3.38 6.62 8.88
CA LEU A 89 4.21 7.37 7.94
C LEU A 89 5.34 8.12 8.65
N SER A 90 5.05 8.71 9.81
CA SER A 90 6.05 9.42 10.62
C SER A 90 7.23 8.51 10.94
N LEU A 91 6.97 7.29 11.41
CA LEU A 91 8.01 6.32 11.75
C LEU A 91 8.83 5.89 10.51
N LEU A 92 8.15 5.68 9.37
CA LEU A 92 8.83 5.28 8.13
C LEU A 92 9.83 6.36 7.67
N VAL A 93 9.41 7.62 7.65
CA VAL A 93 10.24 8.75 7.25
C VAL A 93 11.33 9.03 8.30
N ALA A 94 11.00 8.93 9.59
CA ALA A 94 11.97 9.12 10.67
C ALA A 94 13.11 8.09 10.60
N ASN A 95 12.80 6.81 10.35
CA ASN A 95 13.83 5.78 10.19
C ASN A 95 14.75 6.07 9.01
N ALA A 96 14.20 6.47 7.87
CA ALA A 96 15.01 6.86 6.72
C ALA A 96 15.89 8.10 6.99
N CYS A 97 15.40 9.08 7.75
CA CYS A 97 16.19 10.23 8.16
C CYS A 97 17.33 9.83 9.13
N LYS A 98 17.10 8.86 10.04
CA LYS A 98 18.14 8.32 10.90
C LYS A 98 19.25 7.62 10.10
N GLU A 99 18.88 6.84 9.08
CA GLU A 99 19.85 6.20 8.17
C GLU A 99 20.71 7.23 7.43
N GLU A 100 20.17 8.41 7.13
CA GLU A 100 20.89 9.52 6.50
C GLU A 100 21.66 10.40 7.51
N GLY A 101 21.62 10.11 8.82
CA GLY A 101 22.42 10.73 9.86
C GLY A 101 21.69 11.75 10.73
N ALA A 102 20.36 11.79 10.73
CA ALA A 102 19.59 12.65 11.64
C ALA A 102 19.66 12.16 13.09
N SER A 103 19.64 13.10 14.05
CA SER A 103 19.39 12.74 15.44
C SER A 103 17.97 12.22 15.63
N GLU A 104 17.71 11.55 16.76
CA GLU A 104 16.39 10.99 17.05
C GLU A 104 15.28 12.04 17.08
N GLU A 105 15.55 13.19 17.69
CA GLU A 105 14.62 14.33 17.73
C GLU A 105 14.35 14.92 16.33
N GLN A 106 15.42 15.14 15.56
CA GLN A 106 15.32 15.64 14.19
C GLN A 106 14.50 14.68 13.32
N ALA A 107 14.82 13.38 13.36
CA ALA A 107 14.13 12.35 12.60
C ALA A 107 12.64 12.31 12.93
N LYS A 108 12.29 12.34 14.21
CA LYS A 108 10.89 12.39 14.66
C LYS A 108 10.18 13.63 14.13
N THR A 109 10.80 14.80 14.25
CA THR A 109 10.23 16.07 13.77
C THR A 109 9.99 16.05 12.27
N CYS A 110 10.93 15.49 11.49
CA CYS A 110 10.77 15.31 10.04
C CYS A 110 9.62 14.37 9.70
N GLY A 111 9.52 13.23 10.37
CA GLY A 111 8.44 12.26 10.19
C GLY A 111 7.07 12.86 10.48
N ASP A 112 6.92 13.50 11.63
CA ASP A 112 5.66 14.14 12.07
C ASP A 112 5.24 15.26 11.11
N LYS A 113 6.20 16.00 10.55
CA LYS A 113 5.89 17.04 9.57
C LYS A 113 5.26 16.48 8.29
N ILE A 114 5.79 15.36 7.80
CA ILE A 114 5.25 14.70 6.62
C ILE A 114 3.88 14.07 6.92
N GLU A 115 3.72 13.41 8.05
CA GLU A 115 2.47 12.78 8.44
C GLU A 115 1.32 13.78 8.54
N ARG A 116 1.56 14.96 9.13
CA ARG A 116 0.56 16.03 9.26
C ARG A 116 0.02 16.55 7.92
N ILE A 117 0.72 16.31 6.81
CA ILE A 117 0.21 16.66 5.47
C ILE A 117 -0.99 15.80 5.08
N PHE A 118 -1.04 14.56 5.58
CA PHE A 118 -2.04 13.56 5.22
C PHE A 118 -3.13 13.36 6.27
N ILE A 119 -2.98 13.98 7.44
CA ILE A 119 -4.04 13.97 8.47
C ILE A 119 -5.06 15.06 8.10
N LYS A 120 -6.34 14.69 8.02
CA LYS A 120 -7.41 15.70 7.97
C LYS A 120 -7.42 16.44 9.30
N GLU A 121 -7.30 17.75 9.27
CA GLU A 121 -7.64 18.59 10.41
C GLU A 121 -9.15 18.42 10.69
N SER A 122 -9.49 17.38 11.45
CA SER A 122 -10.81 17.31 12.06
C SER A 122 -10.87 18.45 13.06
N ASN A 123 -11.81 19.39 12.90
CA ASN A 123 -12.14 20.42 13.86
C ASN A 123 -12.60 19.79 15.20
N LYS A 124 -11.68 19.26 15.97
CA LYS A 124 -11.86 19.01 17.40
C LYS A 124 -11.29 20.18 18.18
N LYS A 125 -12.04 21.27 18.22
CA LYS A 125 -12.10 22.10 19.40
C LYS A 125 -12.82 21.29 20.48
N THR A 126 -12.07 20.60 21.28
CA THR A 126 -12.50 20.21 22.63
C THR A 126 -11.31 20.54 23.53
N GLU A 127 -11.47 21.67 24.20
CA GLU A 127 -10.77 21.97 25.44
C GLU A 127 -11.14 20.83 26.39
N ASP A 128 -10.21 19.96 26.68
CA ASP A 128 -10.15 19.31 27.98
C ASP A 128 -8.71 18.86 28.29
N ASN A 129 -8.23 19.38 29.40
CA ASN A 129 -6.96 19.06 30.01
C ASN A 129 -7.02 17.65 30.59
N SER A 130 -6.32 16.71 29.99
CA SER A 130 -5.78 15.56 30.71
C SER A 130 -4.55 15.04 29.98
N GLN A 131 -3.46 15.04 30.72
CA GLN A 131 -2.19 14.41 30.41
C GLN A 131 -2.43 12.92 30.21
N GLU A 132 -2.27 12.43 28.98
CA GLU A 132 -1.97 11.04 28.71
C GLU A 132 -0.93 10.94 27.60
N GLU A 133 0.05 10.09 27.89
CA GLU A 133 1.27 9.85 27.15
C GLU A 133 1.01 9.33 25.72
N SER A 134 1.77 9.90 24.78
CA SER A 134 2.16 9.41 23.45
C SER A 134 1.44 8.16 22.91
N GLU A 135 0.20 8.28 22.47
CA GLU A 135 -0.30 7.44 21.38
C GLU A 135 0.36 7.91 20.07
N GLU A 136 1.08 6.98 19.42
CA GLU A 136 1.61 7.19 18.07
C GLU A 136 0.47 7.67 17.18
N THR A 137 0.55 8.91 16.72
CA THR A 137 -0.42 9.47 15.78
C THR A 137 -0.34 8.65 14.49
N LYS A 138 -1.38 7.88 14.21
CA LYS A 138 -1.50 7.12 12.96
C LYS A 138 -2.40 7.90 12.00
N THR A 139 -2.03 7.93 10.74
CA THR A 139 -2.88 8.54 9.70
C THR A 139 -4.22 7.79 9.61
N ASP A 140 -5.31 8.52 9.37
CA ASP A 140 -6.64 7.91 9.16
C ASP A 140 -6.67 7.03 7.91
N THR A 141 -5.80 7.31 6.94
CA THR A 141 -5.73 6.60 5.66
C THR A 141 -4.39 5.91 5.50
N LEU A 142 -4.43 4.73 4.87
CA LEU A 142 -3.22 4.02 4.46
C LEU A 142 -2.55 4.75 3.30
N LEU A 143 -1.28 5.11 3.50
CA LEU A 143 -0.43 5.62 2.44
C LEU A 143 0.42 4.50 1.83
N PHE A 144 0.75 4.67 0.56
CA PHE A 144 1.50 3.72 -0.21
C PHE A 144 2.67 4.44 -0.88
N LEU A 145 3.89 4.20 -0.41
CA LEU A 145 5.11 4.86 -0.86
C LEU A 145 6.13 3.83 -1.36
N ALA A 146 6.85 4.20 -2.42
CA ALA A 146 7.98 3.42 -2.88
C ALA A 146 9.21 3.69 -1.98
N PRO A 147 10.10 2.71 -1.80
CA PRO A 147 11.33 2.89 -1.04
C PRO A 147 12.17 4.08 -1.51
N SER A 148 12.28 4.27 -2.83
CA SER A 148 12.97 5.44 -3.42
C SER A 148 12.35 6.77 -3.04
N GLU A 149 11.03 6.86 -2.94
CA GLU A 149 10.32 8.09 -2.52
C GLU A 149 10.67 8.44 -1.07
N VAL A 150 10.70 7.44 -0.19
CA VAL A 150 11.07 7.60 1.22
C VAL A 150 12.54 8.02 1.36
N LYS A 151 13.43 7.35 0.64
CA LYS A 151 14.86 7.67 0.64
C LYS A 151 15.13 9.09 0.13
N LEU A 152 14.43 9.49 -0.93
CA LEU A 152 14.53 10.84 -1.47
C LEU A 152 14.10 11.89 -0.45
N LEU A 153 12.98 11.67 0.26
CA LEU A 153 12.53 12.57 1.31
C LEU A 153 13.61 12.72 2.38
N ALA A 154 14.24 11.62 2.82
CA ALA A 154 15.31 11.66 3.79
C ALA A 154 16.53 12.45 3.27
N GLN A 155 16.92 12.27 2.01
CA GLN A 155 18.00 13.02 1.37
C GLN A 155 17.68 14.51 1.29
N LYS A 156 16.45 14.87 0.96
CA LYS A 156 16.00 16.27 0.93
C LYS A 156 15.99 16.90 2.31
N PHE A 157 15.63 16.16 3.35
CA PHE A 157 15.78 16.61 4.73
C PHE A 157 17.26 16.82 5.11
N LYS A 158 18.14 15.95 4.66
CA LYS A 158 19.59 16.10 4.87
C LYS A 158 20.15 17.37 4.24
N GLU A 159 19.71 17.73 3.02
CA GLU A 159 20.10 18.98 2.35
C GLU A 159 19.78 20.24 3.17
N VAL A 160 18.74 20.18 4.02
CA VAL A 160 18.36 21.28 4.92
C VAL A 160 18.77 21.04 6.39
N ASN A 161 19.75 20.14 6.63
CA ASN A 161 20.21 19.73 7.95
C ASN A 161 19.07 19.23 8.86
N PHE A 162 18.11 18.50 8.31
CA PHE A 162 16.95 17.93 8.99
C PHE A 162 16.05 18.98 9.68
N ASP A 163 16.07 20.22 9.18
CA ASP A 163 15.11 21.25 9.60
C ASP A 163 13.80 21.10 8.80
N ALA A 164 12.82 20.43 9.41
CA ALA A 164 11.54 20.14 8.78
C ALA A 164 10.79 21.41 8.30
N ASN A 165 11.03 22.55 8.90
CA ASN A 165 10.36 23.81 8.54
C ASN A 165 11.00 24.48 7.33
N LYS A 166 12.23 24.13 7.01
CA LYS A 166 12.89 24.64 5.79
C LYS A 166 12.51 23.82 4.55
N LEU A 167 12.19 22.56 4.70
CA LEU A 167 11.79 21.70 3.57
C LEU A 167 10.33 21.94 3.17
N ILE A 168 9.43 21.99 4.14
CA ILE A 168 7.98 22.18 3.92
C ILE A 168 7.59 23.53 4.53
N ILE A 169 7.62 24.57 3.70
CA ILE A 169 7.45 25.98 4.11
C ILE A 169 5.98 26.40 4.11
N GLN A 170 5.18 25.80 3.23
CA GLN A 170 3.78 26.16 3.06
C GLN A 170 2.95 25.89 4.32
N LYS A 171 1.97 26.76 4.59
CA LYS A 171 1.06 26.62 5.75
C LYS A 171 -0.24 25.92 5.38
N ASP A 172 -0.72 26.11 4.17
CA ASP A 172 -1.96 25.53 3.66
C ASP A 172 -1.77 24.04 3.32
N ALA A 173 -2.72 23.18 3.72
CA ALA A 173 -2.62 21.72 3.54
C ALA A 173 -2.46 21.30 2.07
N LYS A 174 -3.22 21.94 1.15
CA LYS A 174 -3.13 21.62 -0.29
C LYS A 174 -1.79 22.04 -0.88
N LYS A 175 -1.26 23.18 -0.42
CA LYS A 175 0.05 23.67 -0.87
C LYS A 175 1.20 22.84 -0.32
N LYS A 176 1.11 22.38 0.95
CA LYS A 176 2.05 21.41 1.53
C LYS A 176 2.08 20.11 0.73
N ALA A 177 0.91 19.57 0.40
CA ALA A 177 0.79 18.36 -0.40
C ALA A 177 1.41 18.53 -1.79
N LYS A 178 1.20 19.69 -2.43
CA LYS A 178 1.81 20.01 -3.73
C LYS A 178 3.33 20.13 -3.61
N GLU A 179 3.83 20.82 -2.59
CA GLU A 179 5.28 20.96 -2.33
C GLU A 179 5.94 19.59 -2.13
N LEU A 180 5.31 18.70 -1.35
CA LEU A 180 5.75 17.32 -1.17
C LEU A 180 5.77 16.55 -2.50
N THR A 181 4.73 16.73 -3.31
CA THR A 181 4.67 16.09 -4.64
C THR A 181 5.76 16.60 -5.57
N ASP A 182 6.06 17.89 -5.52
CA ASP A 182 7.14 18.46 -6.31
C ASP A 182 8.50 17.92 -5.89
N ILE A 183 8.69 17.64 -4.60
CA ILE A 183 9.90 17.00 -4.06
C ILE A 183 9.99 15.56 -4.57
N ILE A 184 8.96 14.77 -4.39
CA ILE A 184 8.90 13.35 -4.80
C ILE A 184 8.88 13.25 -6.34
N GLY A 185 8.12 14.10 -7.02
CA GLY A 185 7.94 14.07 -8.48
C GLY A 185 9.15 14.48 -9.28
N LYS A 186 10.03 15.34 -8.74
CA LYS A 186 11.30 15.70 -9.37
C LYS A 186 12.31 14.57 -9.37
N SER A 187 12.15 13.59 -8.48
CA SER A 187 12.97 12.39 -8.50
C SER A 187 12.42 11.31 -9.43
N LYS A 188 11.29 11.60 -10.10
CA LYS A 188 10.65 10.63 -10.98
C LYS A 188 11.67 9.65 -11.55
N TYR A 189 11.47 8.39 -11.24
CA TYR A 189 11.83 7.17 -11.96
C TYR A 189 12.88 7.27 -13.10
N ALA A 190 13.18 8.49 -13.55
CA ALA A 190 14.13 8.80 -14.62
C ALA A 190 15.60 8.75 -14.18
N GLN A 191 15.89 8.62 -12.88
CA GLN A 191 17.27 8.65 -12.37
C GLN A 191 17.67 7.43 -11.53
N THR A 192 16.75 6.55 -11.17
CA THR A 192 17.09 5.33 -10.45
C THR A 192 16.99 4.13 -11.36
N GLU A 193 18.10 3.41 -11.51
CA GLU A 193 18.17 2.13 -12.24
C GLU A 193 17.39 1.01 -11.54
N THR A 194 16.76 1.29 -10.42
CA THR A 194 16.00 0.33 -9.61
C THR A 194 14.51 0.47 -9.87
N LEU A 195 13.90 -0.63 -10.31
CA LEU A 195 12.45 -0.78 -10.39
C LEU A 195 11.90 -1.03 -8.99
N ASP A 196 11.59 0.03 -8.26
CA ASP A 196 10.93 -0.07 -6.96
C ASP A 196 9.44 0.34 -7.05
N GLY A 197 8.63 -0.19 -6.15
CA GLY A 197 7.20 0.10 -6.16
C GLY A 197 6.44 -0.58 -7.29
N LEU A 198 6.84 -1.78 -7.72
CA LEU A 198 6.14 -2.54 -8.76
C LEU A 198 4.64 -2.69 -8.47
N ASP A 199 4.27 -2.91 -7.22
CA ASP A 199 2.89 -3.03 -6.80
C ASP A 199 2.12 -1.70 -6.89
N ILE A 200 2.79 -0.55 -6.75
CA ILE A 200 2.20 0.77 -7.03
C ILE A 200 1.91 0.90 -8.53
N ALA A 201 2.86 0.52 -9.39
CA ALA A 201 2.68 0.56 -10.84
C ALA A 201 1.55 -0.38 -11.31
N LEU A 202 1.49 -1.59 -10.75
CA LEU A 202 0.47 -2.57 -11.11
C LEU A 202 -0.93 -2.21 -10.60
N PHE A 203 -1.05 -1.79 -9.34
CA PHE A 203 -2.33 -1.65 -8.66
C PHE A 203 -2.81 -0.21 -8.50
N GLY A 204 -1.96 0.74 -8.82
CA GLY A 204 -2.22 2.15 -8.67
C GLY A 204 -2.11 2.64 -7.23
N ARG A 205 -2.10 3.95 -7.09
CA ARG A 205 -2.12 4.67 -5.82
C ARG A 205 -3.07 5.85 -5.92
N MET A 206 -3.92 6.02 -4.93
CA MET A 206 -4.78 7.18 -4.78
C MET A 206 -4.50 7.84 -3.43
N VAL A 207 -4.24 9.13 -3.43
CA VAL A 207 -3.95 9.94 -2.24
C VAL A 207 -4.92 11.12 -2.20
N ALA A 208 -5.98 11.00 -1.43
CA ALA A 208 -7.08 11.98 -1.42
C ALA A 208 -6.63 13.40 -1.07
N GLN A 209 -5.61 13.57 -0.21
CA GLN A 209 -5.05 14.86 0.19
C GLN A 209 -4.01 15.40 -0.80
N ALA A 210 -3.45 14.55 -1.64
CA ALA A 210 -2.41 14.88 -2.61
C ALA A 210 -2.67 14.20 -3.96
N PRO A 211 -3.69 14.60 -4.74
CA PRO A 211 -4.05 13.95 -6.01
C PRO A 211 -2.91 13.94 -7.03
N SER A 212 -1.95 14.85 -6.90
CA SER A 212 -0.76 14.87 -7.75
C SER A 212 0.22 13.71 -7.49
N MET A 213 0.02 12.94 -6.41
CA MET A 213 0.75 11.71 -6.13
C MET A 213 0.01 10.46 -6.66
N ASP A 214 -1.15 10.62 -7.27
CA ASP A 214 -1.91 9.50 -7.82
C ASP A 214 -1.13 8.81 -8.94
N VAL A 215 -1.24 7.49 -8.96
CA VAL A 215 -0.65 6.64 -10.00
C VAL A 215 -1.76 5.77 -10.56
N GLU A 216 -1.97 5.84 -11.86
CA GLU A 216 -2.90 4.96 -12.55
C GLU A 216 -2.39 3.52 -12.54
N ALA A 217 -3.30 2.57 -12.30
CA ALA A 217 -2.95 1.16 -12.31
C ALA A 217 -2.69 0.65 -13.71
N ALA A 218 -1.57 -0.02 -13.93
CA ALA A 218 -1.27 -0.71 -15.19
C ALA A 218 -2.11 -1.99 -15.39
N THR A 219 -2.81 -2.46 -14.35
CA THR A 219 -3.60 -3.69 -14.39
C THR A 219 -5.05 -3.45 -14.03
N SER A 220 -5.94 -4.20 -14.68
CA SER A 220 -7.36 -4.27 -14.34
C SER A 220 -7.69 -5.63 -13.76
N PHE A 221 -8.43 -5.66 -12.65
CA PHE A 221 -8.85 -6.88 -11.97
C PHE A 221 -10.36 -6.97 -11.93
N SER A 222 -10.92 -8.03 -12.49
CA SER A 222 -12.32 -8.37 -12.31
C SER A 222 -12.54 -9.05 -10.95
N HIS A 223 -13.80 -9.03 -10.48
CA HIS A 223 -14.21 -9.93 -9.42
C HIS A 223 -14.20 -11.38 -9.94
N ALA A 224 -13.75 -12.32 -9.12
CA ALA A 224 -13.98 -13.73 -9.42
C ALA A 224 -15.40 -14.11 -8.99
N ILE A 225 -16.09 -14.81 -9.87
CA ILE A 225 -17.51 -15.19 -9.70
C ILE A 225 -17.63 -16.70 -9.89
N SER A 226 -18.41 -17.37 -9.03
CA SER A 226 -18.63 -18.79 -9.17
C SER A 226 -19.41 -19.12 -10.46
N THR A 227 -19.09 -20.24 -11.10
CA THR A 227 -19.80 -20.73 -12.29
C THR A 227 -21.16 -21.32 -11.96
N HIS A 228 -21.39 -21.71 -10.70
CA HIS A 228 -22.64 -22.27 -10.19
C HIS A 228 -23.39 -21.26 -9.31
N ARG A 229 -24.67 -21.53 -9.05
CA ARG A 229 -25.45 -20.83 -8.03
C ARG A 229 -24.85 -21.14 -6.66
N ALA A 230 -24.61 -20.11 -5.86
CA ALA A 230 -24.16 -20.26 -4.48
C ALA A 230 -25.35 -20.16 -3.53
N VAL A 231 -25.42 -21.07 -2.57
CA VAL A 231 -26.30 -21.01 -1.42
C VAL A 231 -25.40 -20.98 -0.20
N ASN A 232 -25.60 -19.99 0.66
CA ASN A 232 -24.84 -19.91 1.89
C ASN A 232 -25.41 -20.92 2.89
N GLU A 233 -24.56 -21.80 3.36
CA GLU A 233 -24.85 -22.68 4.49
C GLU A 233 -24.17 -22.12 5.72
N VAL A 234 -24.89 -22.08 6.83
CA VAL A 234 -24.39 -21.61 8.11
C VAL A 234 -24.35 -22.83 9.04
N GLU A 235 -23.14 -23.24 9.39
CA GLU A 235 -22.89 -24.23 10.41
C GLU A 235 -22.46 -23.56 11.70
N PHE A 236 -23.06 -23.98 12.80
CA PHE A 236 -22.61 -23.59 14.14
C PHE A 236 -21.82 -24.76 14.72
N PHE A 237 -20.60 -24.48 15.16
CA PHE A 237 -19.84 -25.45 15.95
C PHE A 237 -19.25 -24.77 17.18
N THR A 238 -19.13 -25.51 18.25
CA THR A 238 -18.46 -25.09 19.49
C THR A 238 -17.31 -26.04 19.75
N ALA A 239 -16.21 -25.48 20.25
CA ALA A 239 -15.14 -26.27 20.83
C ALA A 239 -15.35 -26.27 22.36
N VAL A 240 -15.39 -27.46 22.94
CA VAL A 240 -15.45 -27.65 24.39
C VAL A 240 -14.06 -28.01 24.85
N ALA A 241 -13.57 -27.30 25.87
CA ALA A 241 -12.29 -27.65 26.51
C ALA A 241 -12.44 -28.89 27.39
N ASP A 242 -11.59 -29.89 27.19
CA ASP A 242 -11.56 -31.10 28.01
C ASP A 242 -10.92 -30.86 29.39
N PHE A 243 -10.15 -29.78 29.51
CA PHE A 243 -9.49 -29.36 30.74
C PHE A 243 -9.78 -27.88 31.02
N GLY A 244 -10.03 -27.54 32.29
CA GLY A 244 -10.14 -26.15 32.74
C GLY A 244 -11.56 -25.59 32.85
N GLN A 245 -12.59 -26.42 32.99
CA GLN A 245 -13.86 -25.94 33.53
C GLN A 245 -13.64 -25.65 35.01
N GLU A 246 -13.31 -24.43 35.36
CA GLU A 246 -13.50 -23.95 36.72
C GLU A 246 -15.00 -23.88 36.98
N GLN A 247 -15.40 -24.53 38.06
CA GLN A 247 -16.76 -24.59 38.61
C GLN A 247 -17.19 -23.22 39.15
#